data_a47ff1de494ee6c3112ccbdbd4d834a6
#
_entry.id   a47ff1de494ee6c3112ccbdbd4d834a6
#
_cell.length_a   1.000
_cell.length_b   1.000
_cell.length_c   1.000
_cell.angle_alpha   90.00
_cell.angle_beta   90.00
_cell.angle_gamma   90.00
#
_symmetry.space_group_name_H-M   'P 1'
#
loop_
_entity.id
_entity.type
_entity.pdbx_description
1 polymer ?
#
loop_
_entity_poly.entity_id
_entity_poly.type
_entity_poly.pdbx_seq_one_letter_code
_entity_poly.pdbx_strand_id
1 'polypeptide(L)'
;ANLTEAKLALSYTTVRSPISGYISERHVDIGTLVGPGAQSLLANVVKSDTVLVEFKMTDLDYQKSKARNVNLGQKDTSRHWNPYVTITMADKSQYKYKGQVDFADPLVDAKSGTFSVRAEMPNPDRELLPGQFTNVRVLLDVRENAVAVPTKAITIEKSGSFIYVVKPDATVEKRFIQTGPE
;
A
#
# COMPACT_ATOMS: atom_id res chain seq x y z
N ALA A 1 -3.42 2.35 52.15
CA ALA A 1 -2.21 2.06 51.38
C ALA A 1 -2.10 0.54 51.09
N ASN A 2 -2.16 -0.31 52.08
CA ASN A 2 -1.95 -1.78 51.95
C ASN A 2 -2.94 -2.49 51.01
N LEU A 3 -4.23 -2.09 51.02
CA LEU A 3 -5.23 -2.74 50.16
C LEU A 3 -4.98 -2.44 48.66
N THR A 4 -4.59 -1.21 48.35
CA THR A 4 -4.29 -0.77 47.00
C THR A 4 -3.04 -1.47 46.46
N GLU A 5 -2.03 -1.60 47.29
CA GLU A 5 -0.80 -2.30 47.00
C GLU A 5 -1.03 -3.80 46.77
N ALA A 6 -1.82 -4.46 47.62
CA ALA A 6 -2.17 -5.86 47.48
C ALA A 6 -3.00 -6.10 46.21
N LYS A 7 -3.93 -5.21 45.84
CA LYS A 7 -4.69 -5.29 44.60
C LYS A 7 -3.79 -5.11 43.35
N LEU A 8 -2.81 -4.21 43.41
CA LEU A 8 -1.85 -4.00 42.38
C LEU A 8 -0.96 -5.24 42.18
N ALA A 9 -0.44 -5.81 43.26
CA ALA A 9 0.34 -7.05 43.21
C ALA A 9 -0.46 -8.22 42.60
N LEU A 10 -1.73 -8.35 42.99
CA LEU A 10 -2.62 -9.36 42.41
C LEU A 10 -2.86 -9.10 40.88
N SER A 11 -2.96 -7.85 40.45
CA SER A 11 -3.17 -7.53 39.03
C SER A 11 -2.00 -7.97 38.16
N TYR A 12 -0.78 -7.94 38.66
CA TYR A 12 0.41 -8.39 37.94
C TYR A 12 0.49 -9.91 37.76
N THR A 13 -0.29 -10.70 38.49
CA THR A 13 -0.35 -12.14 38.30
C THR A 13 -1.12 -12.56 37.04
N THR A 14 -1.84 -11.62 36.42
CA THR A 14 -2.60 -11.84 35.18
C THR A 14 -2.11 -10.92 34.10
N VAL A 15 -1.34 -11.44 33.15
CA VAL A 15 -0.83 -10.68 32.01
C VAL A 15 -1.82 -10.78 30.86
N ARG A 16 -2.27 -9.63 30.35
CA ARG A 16 -3.20 -9.53 29.23
C ARG A 16 -2.57 -8.74 28.09
N SER A 17 -2.89 -9.15 26.86
CA SER A 17 -2.51 -8.37 25.69
C SER A 17 -3.26 -7.02 25.66
N PRO A 18 -2.57 -5.90 25.40
CA PRO A 18 -3.21 -4.59 25.24
C PRO A 18 -3.97 -4.45 23.91
N ILE A 19 -3.71 -5.35 22.97
CA ILE A 19 -4.35 -5.36 21.64
C ILE A 19 -5.01 -6.70 21.36
N SER A 20 -6.07 -6.68 20.56
CA SER A 20 -6.64 -7.88 19.98
C SER A 20 -5.80 -8.34 18.80
N GLY A 21 -5.48 -9.63 18.74
CA GLY A 21 -4.63 -10.16 17.68
C GLY A 21 -4.31 -11.63 17.90
N TYR A 22 -3.32 -12.12 17.16
CA TYR A 22 -2.84 -13.49 17.22
C TYR A 22 -1.51 -13.55 17.93
N ILE A 23 -1.39 -14.52 18.83
CA ILE A 23 -0.12 -14.82 19.46
C ILE A 23 0.78 -15.47 18.39
N SER A 24 1.94 -14.89 18.20
CA SER A 24 3.03 -15.44 17.41
C SER A 24 3.83 -16.45 18.24
N GLU A 25 5.14 -16.39 18.19
CA GLU A 25 6.02 -17.28 18.91
C GLU A 25 5.95 -17.00 20.44
N ARG A 26 5.89 -18.09 21.22
CA ARG A 26 6.03 -18.04 22.67
C ARG A 26 7.52 -18.11 23.03
N HIS A 27 7.99 -17.13 23.79
CA HIS A 27 9.42 -17.00 24.16
C HIS A 27 9.77 -17.65 25.50
N VAL A 28 8.76 -18.02 26.30
CA VAL A 28 8.95 -18.63 27.62
C VAL A 28 8.05 -19.85 27.80
N ASP A 29 8.54 -20.85 28.52
CA ASP A 29 7.79 -22.04 28.87
C ASP A 29 7.13 -21.94 30.24
N ILE A 30 6.17 -22.81 30.50
CA ILE A 30 5.53 -22.95 31.81
C ILE A 30 6.59 -23.35 32.85
N GLY A 31 6.64 -22.61 33.96
CA GLY A 31 7.65 -22.79 35.00
C GLY A 31 8.87 -21.89 34.87
N THR A 32 9.00 -21.13 33.77
CA THR A 32 10.06 -20.13 33.65
C THR A 32 9.79 -18.92 34.56
N LEU A 33 10.79 -18.52 35.31
CA LEU A 33 10.73 -17.29 36.11
C LEU A 33 10.76 -16.08 35.17
N VAL A 34 9.72 -15.26 35.24
CA VAL A 34 9.60 -14.01 34.48
C VAL A 34 9.54 -12.82 35.44
N GLY A 35 10.07 -11.67 35.03
CA GLY A 35 10.14 -10.50 35.88
C GLY A 35 10.47 -9.24 35.07
N PRO A 36 10.62 -8.10 35.73
CA PRO A 36 10.98 -6.86 35.06
C PRO A 36 12.38 -6.97 34.42
N GLY A 37 12.51 -6.51 33.15
CA GLY A 37 13.79 -6.51 32.42
C GLY A 37 13.77 -7.35 31.14
N ALA A 38 14.95 -7.78 30.68
CA ALA A 38 15.11 -8.48 29.39
C ALA A 38 14.41 -9.84 29.30
N GLN A 39 14.11 -10.47 30.44
CA GLN A 39 13.40 -11.76 30.53
C GLN A 39 11.87 -11.61 30.62
N SER A 40 11.33 -10.45 30.30
CA SER A 40 9.90 -10.17 30.40
C SER A 40 9.10 -10.41 29.13
N LEU A 41 9.75 -10.74 28.01
CA LEU A 41 9.07 -11.01 26.75
C LEU A 41 8.45 -12.42 26.80
N LEU A 42 7.13 -12.46 26.92
CA LEU A 42 6.38 -13.72 27.02
C LEU A 42 5.99 -14.26 25.62
N ALA A 43 5.40 -13.38 24.82
CA ALA A 43 4.97 -13.67 23.45
C ALA A 43 4.75 -12.37 22.70
N ASN A 44 4.78 -12.45 21.38
CA ASN A 44 4.38 -11.36 20.51
C ASN A 44 2.92 -11.52 20.09
N VAL A 45 2.15 -10.43 20.10
CA VAL A 45 0.79 -10.40 19.58
C VAL A 45 0.76 -9.54 18.33
N VAL A 46 0.31 -10.10 17.23
CA VAL A 46 0.24 -9.45 15.93
C VAL A 46 -1.22 -9.20 15.56
N LYS A 47 -1.53 -7.95 15.24
CA LYS A 47 -2.80 -7.57 14.64
C LYS A 47 -2.68 -7.78 13.13
N SER A 48 -3.51 -8.62 12.53
CA SER A 48 -3.40 -9.02 11.13
C SER A 48 -4.68 -8.81 10.31
N ASP A 49 -5.71 -8.20 10.88
CA ASP A 49 -6.96 -7.81 10.19
C ASP A 49 -6.75 -6.64 9.20
N THR A 50 -5.71 -5.86 9.47
CA THR A 50 -5.23 -4.79 8.62
C THR A 50 -3.71 -4.85 8.61
N VAL A 51 -3.10 -4.79 7.44
CA VAL A 51 -1.65 -4.79 7.28
C VAL A 51 -1.17 -3.49 6.67
N LEU A 52 0.03 -3.09 7.04
CA LEU A 52 0.69 -1.92 6.48
C LEU A 52 1.63 -2.39 5.36
N VAL A 53 1.44 -1.84 4.19
CA VAL A 53 2.28 -2.11 3.02
C VAL A 53 3.22 -0.94 2.83
N GLU A 54 4.50 -1.18 3.02
CA GLU A 54 5.53 -0.17 2.83
C GLU A 54 6.24 -0.40 1.50
N PHE A 55 6.39 0.68 0.74
CA PHE A 55 7.11 0.68 -0.54
C PHE A 55 7.86 1.99 -0.73
N LYS A 56 8.85 1.98 -1.60
CA LYS A 56 9.62 3.19 -1.92
C LYS A 56 9.16 3.78 -3.23
N MET A 57 9.08 5.11 -3.24
CA MET A 57 8.73 5.91 -4.42
C MET A 57 9.87 6.86 -4.76
N THR A 58 10.09 7.11 -6.05
CA THR A 58 11.09 8.07 -6.50
C THR A 58 10.57 9.51 -6.40
N ASP A 59 11.47 10.47 -6.24
CA ASP A 59 11.12 11.90 -6.27
C ASP A 59 10.44 12.29 -7.59
N LEU A 60 10.87 11.72 -8.71
CA LEU A 60 10.26 11.96 -10.02
C LEU A 60 8.78 11.53 -10.06
N ASP A 61 8.45 10.37 -9.49
CA ASP A 61 7.07 9.87 -9.45
C ASP A 61 6.21 10.71 -8.51
N TYR A 62 6.81 11.19 -7.41
CA TYR A 62 6.16 12.14 -6.51
C TYR A 62 5.84 13.46 -7.21
N GLN A 63 6.79 14.03 -7.94
CA GLN A 63 6.57 15.28 -8.70
C GLN A 63 5.49 15.10 -9.75
N LYS A 64 5.48 13.96 -10.47
CA LYS A 64 4.41 13.62 -11.40
C LYS A 64 3.05 13.52 -10.71
N SER A 65 2.97 12.91 -9.53
CA SER A 65 1.72 12.82 -8.77
C SER A 65 1.25 14.19 -8.29
N LYS A 66 2.18 15.01 -7.79
CA LYS A 66 1.90 16.37 -7.35
C LYS A 66 1.45 17.28 -8.49
N ALA A 67 2.08 17.20 -9.67
CA ALA A 67 1.66 17.94 -10.87
C ALA A 67 0.22 17.60 -11.29
N ARG A 68 -0.29 16.45 -10.88
CA ARG A 68 -1.67 15.99 -11.09
C ARG A 68 -2.58 16.26 -9.89
N ASN A 69 -2.12 17.07 -8.94
CA ASN A 69 -2.79 17.39 -7.67
C ASN A 69 -3.10 16.15 -6.81
N VAL A 70 -2.35 15.07 -6.91
CA VAL A 70 -2.48 13.91 -6.03
C VAL A 70 -1.62 14.11 -4.79
N ASN A 71 -2.24 14.34 -3.65
CA ASN A 71 -1.55 14.41 -2.37
C ASN A 71 -1.56 13.02 -1.72
N LEU A 72 -0.39 12.37 -1.70
CA LEU A 72 -0.21 11.08 -1.04
C LEU A 72 -0.31 11.25 0.48
N GLY A 73 -1.06 10.39 1.13
CA GLY A 73 -1.25 10.42 2.58
C GLY A 73 -2.28 11.45 3.09
N GLN A 74 -2.93 12.22 2.21
CA GLN A 74 -4.01 13.13 2.59
C GLN A 74 -5.31 12.73 1.89
N LYS A 75 -6.42 12.75 2.65
CA LYS A 75 -7.75 12.56 2.06
C LYS A 75 -8.14 13.81 1.28
N ASP A 76 -8.25 13.68 -0.01
CA ASP A 76 -8.74 14.75 -0.88
C ASP A 76 -10.27 14.60 -1.04
N THR A 77 -11.02 15.52 -0.46
CA THR A 77 -12.49 15.55 -0.53
C THR A 77 -13.01 16.20 -1.82
N SER A 78 -12.13 16.82 -2.62
CA SER A 78 -12.50 17.47 -3.88
C SER A 78 -12.66 16.50 -5.04
N ARG A 79 -12.27 15.23 -4.86
CA ARG A 79 -12.29 14.20 -5.88
C ARG A 79 -13.25 13.08 -5.54
N HIS A 80 -13.79 12.44 -6.57
CA HIS A 80 -14.63 11.24 -6.41
C HIS A 80 -13.84 9.96 -6.16
N TRP A 81 -12.51 10.02 -6.19
CA TRP A 81 -11.63 8.87 -5.96
C TRP A 81 -10.36 9.29 -5.18
N ASN A 82 -9.81 8.35 -4.43
CA ASN A 82 -8.53 8.51 -3.73
C ASN A 82 -7.48 7.59 -4.33
N PRO A 83 -6.18 7.95 -4.28
CA PRO A 83 -5.10 7.05 -4.64
C PRO A 83 -5.20 5.74 -3.89
N TYR A 84 -5.14 4.63 -4.60
CA TYR A 84 -5.20 3.32 -3.99
C TYR A 84 -4.07 2.42 -4.45
N VAL A 85 -3.80 1.46 -3.61
CA VAL A 85 -2.74 0.47 -3.80
C VAL A 85 -3.38 -0.89 -4.08
N THR A 86 -2.85 -1.60 -5.06
CA THR A 86 -3.16 -3.00 -5.32
C THR A 86 -1.90 -3.85 -5.14
N ILE A 87 -2.08 -5.07 -4.67
CA ILE A 87 -1.00 -6.01 -4.44
C ILE A 87 -1.14 -7.18 -5.41
N THR A 88 -0.01 -7.58 -5.98
CA THR A 88 0.14 -8.85 -6.67
C THR A 88 0.97 -9.76 -5.79
N MET A 89 0.42 -10.91 -5.42
CA MET A 89 1.07 -11.89 -4.56
C MET A 89 2.20 -12.64 -5.30
N ALA A 90 2.99 -13.42 -4.58
CA ALA A 90 4.12 -14.15 -5.13
C ALA A 90 3.71 -15.17 -6.22
N ASP A 91 2.52 -15.74 -6.13
CA ASP A 91 1.93 -16.65 -7.11
C ASP A 91 1.34 -15.94 -8.35
N LYS A 92 1.57 -14.60 -8.45
CA LYS A 92 1.03 -13.71 -9.49
C LYS A 92 -0.49 -13.47 -9.42
N SER A 93 -1.18 -13.99 -8.41
CA SER A 93 -2.58 -13.64 -8.17
C SER A 93 -2.71 -12.20 -7.69
N GLN A 94 -3.80 -11.55 -8.06
CA GLN A 94 -4.08 -10.20 -7.61
C GLN A 94 -4.88 -10.26 -6.32
N TYR A 95 -4.40 -9.53 -5.31
CA TYR A 95 -5.11 -9.40 -4.05
C TYR A 95 -6.44 -8.66 -4.25
N LYS A 96 -7.52 -9.17 -3.65
CA LYS A 96 -8.89 -8.70 -3.91
C LYS A 96 -9.24 -7.34 -3.29
N TYR A 97 -8.56 -6.98 -2.20
CA TYR A 97 -8.80 -5.70 -1.54
C TYR A 97 -7.84 -4.64 -2.02
N LYS A 98 -8.28 -3.38 -1.97
CA LYS A 98 -7.49 -2.21 -2.30
C LYS A 98 -7.07 -1.53 -1.01
N GLY A 99 -5.80 -1.13 -0.94
CA GLY A 99 -5.28 -0.34 0.16
C GLY A 99 -5.36 1.16 -0.13
N GLN A 100 -5.34 1.96 0.92
CA GLN A 100 -5.26 3.42 0.82
C GLN A 100 -3.93 3.90 1.35
N VAL A 101 -3.30 4.83 0.63
CA VAL A 101 -2.07 5.48 1.11
C VAL A 101 -2.43 6.34 2.32
N ASP A 102 -1.83 6.03 3.46
CA ASP A 102 -2.05 6.73 4.73
C ASP A 102 -0.88 7.61 5.13
N PHE A 103 0.32 7.31 4.62
CA PHE A 103 1.53 8.05 4.97
C PHE A 103 2.52 8.09 3.80
N ALA A 104 3.15 9.25 3.63
CA ALA A 104 4.30 9.44 2.76
C ALA A 104 5.37 10.20 3.54
N ASP A 105 6.58 9.66 3.59
CA ASP A 105 7.70 10.27 4.31
C ASP A 105 8.07 11.60 3.63
N PRO A 106 8.16 12.72 4.37
CA PRO A 106 8.60 13.99 3.83
C PRO A 106 10.11 14.04 3.52
N LEU A 107 10.88 13.05 3.97
CA LEU A 107 12.31 12.99 3.77
C LEU A 107 12.68 12.03 2.65
N VAL A 108 13.50 12.52 1.72
CA VAL A 108 14.08 11.70 0.64
C VAL A 108 15.44 11.19 1.09
N ASP A 109 15.67 9.90 0.97
CA ASP A 109 16.98 9.30 1.17
C ASP A 109 17.93 9.77 0.06
N ALA A 110 18.97 10.52 0.45
CA ALA A 110 19.92 11.11 -0.49
C ALA A 110 20.76 10.08 -1.28
N LYS A 111 20.87 8.84 -0.80
CA LYS A 111 21.62 7.78 -1.47
C LYS A 111 20.82 7.10 -2.57
N SER A 112 19.54 6.88 -2.34
CA SER A 112 18.65 6.15 -3.26
C SER A 112 17.76 7.09 -4.09
N GLY A 113 17.61 8.36 -3.68
CA GLY A 113 16.67 9.30 -4.32
C GLY A 113 15.20 8.88 -4.14
N THR A 114 14.91 8.06 -3.12
CA THR A 114 13.56 7.55 -2.85
C THR A 114 13.10 7.93 -1.45
N PHE A 115 11.79 7.92 -1.23
CA PHE A 115 11.18 8.08 0.08
C PHE A 115 10.19 6.94 0.34
N SER A 116 9.90 6.70 1.61
CA SER A 116 8.97 5.65 2.02
C SER A 116 7.54 6.12 1.90
N VAL A 117 6.71 5.27 1.34
CA VAL A 117 5.25 5.44 1.29
C VAL A 117 4.61 4.23 1.94
N ARG A 118 3.57 4.46 2.71
CA ARG A 118 2.84 3.43 3.42
C ARG A 118 1.38 3.46 3.04
N ALA A 119 0.82 2.29 2.85
CA ALA A 119 -0.60 2.11 2.60
C ALA A 119 -1.21 1.14 3.61
N GLU A 120 -2.38 1.47 4.10
CA GLU A 120 -3.19 0.59 4.92
C GLU A 120 -4.02 -0.32 4.02
N MET A 121 -3.87 -1.64 4.20
CA MET A 121 -4.50 -2.67 3.40
C MET A 121 -5.40 -3.54 4.27
N PRO A 122 -6.71 -3.61 4.01
CA PRO A 122 -7.61 -4.54 4.70
C PRO A 122 -7.17 -5.99 4.47
N ASN A 123 -7.16 -6.80 5.53
CA ASN A 123 -6.76 -8.21 5.48
C ASN A 123 -7.72 -9.10 6.29
N PRO A 124 -9.03 -9.08 6.01
CA PRO A 124 -10.01 -9.84 6.79
C PRO A 124 -9.80 -11.34 6.69
N ASP A 125 -9.35 -11.84 5.54
CA ASP A 125 -9.10 -13.26 5.29
C ASP A 125 -7.68 -13.71 5.68
N ARG A 126 -6.83 -12.78 6.11
CA ARG A 126 -5.45 -13.04 6.57
C ARG A 126 -4.55 -13.70 5.53
N GLU A 127 -4.79 -13.42 4.28
CA GLU A 127 -3.97 -13.91 3.16
C GLU A 127 -2.59 -13.24 3.13
N LEU A 128 -2.51 -12.01 3.65
CA LEU A 128 -1.26 -11.27 3.74
C LEU A 128 -0.63 -11.48 5.12
N LEU A 129 0.63 -11.89 5.12
CA LEU A 129 1.40 -12.10 6.34
C LEU A 129 2.40 -10.94 6.54
N PRO A 130 2.51 -10.38 7.75
CA PRO A 130 3.54 -9.39 8.06
C PRO A 130 4.95 -9.95 7.75
N GLY A 131 5.80 -9.12 7.14
CA GLY A 131 7.14 -9.52 6.70
C GLY A 131 7.19 -10.16 5.31
N GLN A 132 6.07 -10.32 4.63
CA GLN A 132 6.00 -10.84 3.27
C GLN A 132 6.37 -9.78 2.22
N PHE A 133 7.09 -10.18 1.17
CA PHE A 133 7.36 -9.33 0.01
C PHE A 133 6.26 -9.51 -1.03
N THR A 134 5.79 -8.39 -1.57
CA THR A 134 4.74 -8.37 -2.60
C THR A 134 5.06 -7.34 -3.67
N ASN A 135 4.47 -7.49 -4.87
CA ASN A 135 4.53 -6.46 -5.88
C ASN A 135 3.40 -5.46 -5.67
N VAL A 136 3.77 -4.20 -5.49
CA VAL A 136 2.85 -3.10 -5.23
C VAL A 136 2.63 -2.30 -6.48
N ARG A 137 1.37 -2.05 -6.84
CA ARG A 137 0.98 -1.12 -7.89
C ARG A 137 0.14 0.00 -7.27
N VAL A 138 0.60 1.22 -7.44
CA VAL A 138 -0.09 2.42 -6.96
C VAL A 138 -0.83 3.06 -8.11
N LEU A 139 -2.13 3.30 -7.94
CA LEU A 139 -2.91 4.11 -8.87
C LEU A 139 -2.86 5.57 -8.40
N LEU A 140 -2.17 6.39 -9.17
CA LEU A 140 -1.94 7.80 -8.85
C LEU A 140 -2.86 8.76 -9.58
N ASP A 141 -3.46 8.32 -10.70
CA ASP A 141 -4.30 9.18 -11.52
C ASP A 141 -5.36 8.38 -12.27
N VAL A 142 -6.54 8.93 -12.39
CA VAL A 142 -7.63 8.40 -13.23
C VAL A 142 -8.09 9.54 -14.14
N ARG A 143 -8.01 9.33 -15.44
CA ARG A 143 -8.55 10.24 -16.43
C ARG A 143 -9.94 9.78 -16.82
N GLU A 144 -10.94 10.44 -16.28
CA GLU A 144 -12.32 10.22 -16.68
C GLU A 144 -12.53 10.71 -18.11
N ASN A 145 -13.32 9.99 -18.90
CA ASN A 145 -13.65 10.32 -20.28
C ASN A 145 -12.46 10.40 -21.25
N ALA A 146 -11.33 9.76 -20.95
CA ALA A 146 -10.22 9.66 -21.87
C ALA A 146 -10.54 8.68 -23.01
N VAL A 147 -10.29 9.09 -24.24
CA VAL A 147 -10.35 8.18 -25.37
C VAL A 147 -9.14 7.26 -25.33
N ALA A 148 -9.39 5.97 -25.12
CA ALA A 148 -8.34 4.95 -25.08
C ALA A 148 -8.32 4.16 -26.40
N VAL A 149 -7.12 3.91 -26.90
CA VAL A 149 -6.88 3.05 -28.04
C VAL A 149 -5.87 1.96 -27.67
N PRO A 150 -5.98 0.74 -28.20
CA PRO A 150 -4.98 -0.30 -27.95
C PRO A 150 -3.60 0.17 -28.43
N THR A 151 -2.56 -0.01 -27.66
CA THR A 151 -1.18 0.39 -27.99
C THR A 151 -0.73 -0.21 -29.35
N LYS A 152 -1.20 -1.42 -29.65
CA LYS A 152 -0.94 -2.11 -30.93
C LYS A 152 -1.51 -1.38 -32.17
N ALA A 153 -2.50 -0.49 -32.00
CA ALA A 153 -3.09 0.29 -33.09
C ALA A 153 -2.30 1.57 -33.39
N ILE A 154 -1.34 1.91 -32.53
CA ILE A 154 -0.52 3.12 -32.70
C ILE A 154 0.69 2.80 -33.55
N THR A 155 0.83 3.52 -34.66
CA THR A 155 2.01 3.44 -35.52
C THR A 155 2.83 4.71 -35.32
N ILE A 156 4.14 4.53 -35.14
CA ILE A 156 5.09 5.63 -34.94
C ILE A 156 5.94 5.78 -36.20
N GLU A 157 5.93 6.96 -36.79
CA GLU A 157 6.78 7.34 -37.91
C GLU A 157 7.62 8.59 -37.56
N LYS A 158 8.53 8.94 -38.43
CA LYS A 158 9.34 10.17 -38.26
C LYS A 158 8.50 11.46 -38.14
N SER A 159 7.29 11.43 -38.73
CA SER A 159 6.33 12.55 -38.71
C SER A 159 5.43 12.59 -37.48
N GLY A 160 5.49 11.59 -36.59
CA GLY A 160 4.67 11.50 -35.36
C GLY A 160 3.91 10.19 -35.23
N SER A 161 3.10 10.12 -34.18
CA SER A 161 2.23 8.95 -33.91
C SER A 161 0.88 9.11 -34.62
N PHE A 162 0.39 8.04 -35.20
CA PHE A 162 -0.92 8.04 -35.88
C PHE A 162 -1.63 6.70 -35.71
N ILE A 163 -2.93 6.71 -35.98
CA ILE A 163 -3.79 5.52 -36.04
C ILE A 163 -4.55 5.51 -37.37
N TYR A 164 -4.96 4.32 -37.78
CA TYR A 164 -5.91 4.17 -38.85
C TYR A 164 -7.33 4.04 -38.31
N VAL A 165 -8.22 4.91 -38.74
CA VAL A 165 -9.63 4.92 -38.34
C VAL A 165 -10.45 4.40 -39.55
N VAL A 166 -11.20 3.33 -39.33
CA VAL A 166 -12.14 2.81 -40.34
C VAL A 166 -13.46 3.55 -40.19
N LYS A 167 -13.90 4.19 -41.27
CA LYS A 167 -15.19 4.90 -41.34
C LYS A 167 -16.32 3.93 -41.66
N PRO A 168 -17.59 4.32 -41.45
CA PRO A 168 -18.76 3.50 -41.78
C PRO A 168 -18.85 3.12 -43.24
N ASP A 169 -18.27 3.92 -44.14
CA ASP A 169 -18.18 3.68 -45.60
C ASP A 169 -17.07 2.71 -46.00
N ALA A 170 -16.46 2.01 -45.03
CA ALA A 170 -15.32 1.12 -45.17
C ALA A 170 -14.03 1.80 -45.72
N THR A 171 -13.97 3.13 -45.73
CA THR A 171 -12.72 3.83 -46.05
C THR A 171 -11.84 3.97 -44.82
N VAL A 172 -10.51 4.01 -45.03
CA VAL A 172 -9.52 4.13 -43.95
C VAL A 172 -8.90 5.52 -43.99
N GLU A 173 -8.94 6.21 -42.84
CA GLU A 173 -8.33 7.51 -42.64
C GLU A 173 -7.11 7.39 -41.73
N LYS A 174 -5.96 7.92 -42.17
CA LYS A 174 -4.78 8.10 -41.31
C LYS A 174 -4.98 9.34 -40.46
N ARG A 175 -5.05 9.16 -39.10
CA ARG A 175 -5.26 10.27 -38.18
C ARG A 175 -4.06 10.39 -37.24
N PHE A 176 -3.41 11.54 -37.27
CA PHE A 176 -2.36 11.85 -36.32
C PHE A 176 -2.94 12.04 -34.92
N ILE A 177 -2.25 11.50 -33.94
CA ILE A 177 -2.65 11.56 -32.53
C ILE A 177 -1.50 12.03 -31.66
N GLN A 178 -1.85 12.70 -30.60
CA GLN A 178 -0.92 12.97 -29.50
C GLN A 178 -1.20 11.96 -28.40
N THR A 179 -0.26 11.04 -28.17
CA THR A 179 -0.40 10.04 -27.13
C THR A 179 -0.24 10.65 -25.75
N GLY A 180 -1.13 10.27 -24.84
CA GLY A 180 -0.97 10.54 -23.43
C GLY A 180 0.03 9.55 -22.78
N PRO A 181 0.21 9.62 -21.46
CA PRO A 181 0.97 8.60 -20.72
C PRO A 181 0.28 7.24 -20.84
N GLU A 182 1.08 6.20 -20.92
CA GLU A 182 0.65 4.79 -20.88
C GLU A 182 0.14 4.39 -19.49
#